data_aeaf96c7a6010cb782d115e6ab642441
#
_entry.id   aeaf96c7a6010cb782d115e6ab642441
#
_cell.length_a   1.000
_cell.length_b   1.000
_cell.length_c   1.000
_cell.angle_alpha   90.00
_cell.angle_beta   90.00
_cell.angle_gamma   90.00
#
_symmetry.space_group_name_H-M   'P 1'
#
loop_
_entity.id
_entity.type
_entity.pdbx_description
1 polymer ?
#
loop_
_entity_poly.entity_id
_entity_poly.type
_entity_poly.pdbx_seq_one_letter_code
_entity_poly.pdbx_strand_id
1 'polypeptide(L)'
;MDPSSAPQPRSPADRRHRRSRQSHARIRAAARNLFLERGFDATTVDDIVGAADLAQKTFFNHFPTKDALLQELASSVVGHFERLLSDECKRSDSLEARLGGFFSLVGSEIEVTRVLSRDLLHRIIRGSASGGTGNQELRRVRQAFRGVVADGRERGDVGVDLELEVQADLVAGAFIGVVLQWLNEPGYPLAGRLRETANFLAAALAPRRAPGRGT
;
A
#
# COMPACT_ATOMS: atom_id res chain seq x y z
N MET A 1 -2.29 -46.84 21.76
CA MET A 1 -1.23 -45.97 21.26
C MET A 1 -0.91 -46.45 19.84
N ASP A 2 -1.39 -45.72 18.85
CA ASP A 2 -1.21 -46.07 17.43
C ASP A 2 0.02 -45.29 16.89
N PRO A 3 1.13 -45.96 16.48
CA PRO A 3 2.37 -45.33 16.10
C PRO A 3 2.42 -44.99 14.57
N SER A 4 1.27 -44.75 13.93
CA SER A 4 1.22 -44.58 12.46
C SER A 4 0.92 -43.12 12.01
N SER A 5 1.66 -42.15 12.54
CA SER A 5 1.63 -40.76 12.00
C SER A 5 3.03 -40.28 11.63
N ALA A 6 3.72 -41.06 10.80
CA ALA A 6 4.91 -40.53 10.13
C ALA A 6 4.48 -39.57 9.01
N PRO A 7 5.10 -38.34 8.89
CA PRO A 7 4.78 -37.42 7.82
C PRO A 7 5.10 -38.05 6.46
N GLN A 8 4.07 -38.19 5.62
CA GLN A 8 4.24 -38.77 4.29
C GLN A 8 5.26 -37.98 3.48
N PRO A 9 6.14 -38.63 2.70
CA PRO A 9 7.13 -37.95 1.87
C PRO A 9 6.42 -37.09 0.82
N ARG A 10 6.66 -35.77 0.89
CA ARG A 10 6.06 -34.77 0.00
C ARG A 10 6.36 -35.11 -1.48
N SER A 11 5.34 -34.99 -2.32
CA SER A 11 5.43 -35.36 -3.75
C SER A 11 6.53 -34.55 -4.49
N PRO A 12 7.08 -35.07 -5.62
CA PRO A 12 8.00 -34.31 -6.45
C PRO A 12 7.42 -32.96 -6.92
N ALA A 13 6.10 -32.89 -7.15
CA ALA A 13 5.39 -31.67 -7.50
C ALA A 13 5.41 -30.64 -6.35
N ASP A 14 5.17 -31.07 -5.10
CA ASP A 14 5.22 -30.19 -3.92
C ASP A 14 6.61 -29.60 -3.69
N ARG A 15 7.66 -30.40 -3.94
CA ARG A 15 9.05 -29.93 -3.85
C ARG A 15 9.35 -28.88 -4.92
N ARG A 16 8.85 -29.05 -6.16
CA ARG A 16 9.01 -28.08 -7.25
C ARG A 16 8.29 -26.77 -6.94
N HIS A 17 7.04 -26.83 -6.50
CA HIS A 17 6.27 -25.65 -6.11
C HIS A 17 6.90 -24.90 -4.94
N ARG A 18 7.45 -25.60 -3.96
CA ARG A 18 8.15 -24.97 -2.84
C ARG A 18 9.43 -24.27 -3.30
N ARG A 19 10.25 -24.91 -4.14
CA ARG A 19 11.47 -24.30 -4.70
C ARG A 19 11.13 -23.07 -5.54
N SER A 20 10.10 -23.13 -6.36
CA SER A 20 9.63 -22.00 -7.16
C SER A 20 9.23 -20.81 -6.27
N ARG A 21 8.39 -21.03 -5.25
CA ARG A 21 8.02 -19.96 -4.30
C ARG A 21 9.22 -19.41 -3.54
N GLN A 22 10.18 -20.24 -3.18
CA GLN A 22 11.40 -19.81 -2.50
C GLN A 22 12.26 -18.93 -3.40
N SER A 23 12.48 -19.33 -4.68
CA SER A 23 13.21 -18.52 -5.64
C SER A 23 12.52 -17.18 -5.90
N HIS A 24 11.21 -17.18 -6.07
CA HIS A 24 10.42 -15.96 -6.23
C HIS A 24 10.57 -15.00 -5.03
N ALA A 25 10.49 -15.52 -3.79
CA ALA A 25 10.69 -14.72 -2.59
C ALA A 25 12.11 -14.15 -2.48
N ARG A 26 13.15 -14.93 -2.86
CA ARG A 26 14.55 -14.48 -2.87
C ARG A 26 14.76 -13.35 -3.87
N ILE A 27 14.24 -13.47 -5.09
CA ILE A 27 14.31 -12.40 -6.11
C ILE A 27 13.67 -11.11 -5.58
N ARG A 28 12.47 -11.20 -5.01
CA ARG A 28 11.77 -10.02 -4.45
C ARG A 28 12.54 -9.36 -3.32
N ALA A 29 13.10 -10.15 -2.41
CA ALA A 29 13.87 -9.64 -1.28
C ALA A 29 15.17 -8.94 -1.76
N ALA A 30 15.91 -9.58 -2.67
CA ALA A 30 17.12 -9.00 -3.26
C ALA A 30 16.81 -7.70 -4.00
N ALA A 31 15.80 -7.69 -4.86
CA ALA A 31 15.39 -6.50 -5.60
C ALA A 31 14.96 -5.35 -4.66
N ARG A 32 14.15 -5.65 -3.64
CA ARG A 32 13.72 -4.65 -2.67
C ARG A 32 14.91 -3.99 -1.98
N ASN A 33 15.90 -4.76 -1.53
CA ASN A 33 17.09 -4.22 -0.88
C ASN A 33 17.92 -3.36 -1.84
N LEU A 34 18.16 -3.83 -3.06
CA LEU A 34 18.90 -3.08 -4.08
C LEU A 34 18.18 -1.79 -4.50
N PHE A 35 16.86 -1.82 -4.63
CA PHE A 35 16.07 -0.63 -4.94
C PHE A 35 16.04 0.37 -3.78
N LEU A 36 16.10 -0.11 -2.53
CA LEU A 36 16.27 0.76 -1.35
C LEU A 36 17.63 1.46 -1.33
N GLU A 37 18.68 0.75 -1.71
CA GLU A 37 20.06 1.24 -1.65
C GLU A 37 20.37 2.24 -2.77
N ARG A 38 19.97 1.94 -4.02
CA ARG A 38 20.42 2.67 -5.21
C ARG A 38 19.33 3.02 -6.22
N GLY A 39 18.08 2.66 -5.94
CA GLY A 39 16.94 2.92 -6.82
C GLY A 39 16.76 1.89 -7.94
N PHE A 40 15.61 1.99 -8.61
CA PHE A 40 15.21 1.07 -9.68
C PHE A 40 16.12 1.17 -10.91
N ASP A 41 16.39 2.39 -11.39
CA ASP A 41 17.12 2.59 -12.65
C ASP A 41 18.57 2.10 -12.57
N ALA A 42 19.23 2.31 -11.43
CA ALA A 42 20.62 1.89 -11.20
C ALA A 42 20.79 0.40 -10.86
N THR A 43 19.69 -0.36 -10.77
CA THR A 43 19.72 -1.80 -10.44
C THR A 43 19.47 -2.61 -11.70
N THR A 44 20.36 -3.56 -12.01
CA THR A 44 20.21 -4.48 -13.15
C THR A 44 19.61 -5.82 -12.73
N VAL A 45 19.14 -6.61 -13.71
CA VAL A 45 18.70 -8.01 -13.44
C VAL A 45 19.87 -8.85 -12.92
N ASP A 46 21.09 -8.62 -13.43
CA ASP A 46 22.30 -9.34 -13.00
C ASP A 46 22.61 -9.06 -11.53
N ASP A 47 22.47 -7.83 -11.08
CA ASP A 47 22.61 -7.48 -9.67
C ASP A 47 21.60 -8.24 -8.79
N ILE A 48 20.33 -8.28 -9.23
CA ILE A 48 19.26 -8.94 -8.49
C ILE A 48 19.51 -10.44 -8.37
N VAL A 49 19.88 -11.11 -9.47
CA VAL A 49 20.12 -12.56 -9.44
C VAL A 49 21.40 -12.91 -8.70
N GLY A 50 22.44 -12.05 -8.79
CA GLY A 50 23.65 -12.18 -8.00
C GLY A 50 23.36 -12.09 -6.50
N ALA A 51 22.61 -11.08 -6.06
CA ALA A 51 22.22 -10.91 -4.67
C ALA A 51 21.23 -12.01 -4.19
N ALA A 52 20.42 -12.55 -5.09
CA ALA A 52 19.52 -13.66 -4.80
C ALA A 52 20.22 -15.03 -4.86
N ASP A 53 21.48 -15.12 -5.32
CA ASP A 53 22.20 -16.37 -5.61
C ASP A 53 21.37 -17.32 -6.48
N LEU A 54 20.95 -16.82 -7.64
CA LEU A 54 20.11 -17.51 -8.62
C LEU A 54 20.63 -17.25 -10.04
N ALA A 55 20.33 -18.17 -10.97
CA ALA A 55 20.62 -17.96 -12.38
C ALA A 55 19.62 -16.96 -13.00
N GLN A 56 20.08 -16.18 -13.99
CA GLN A 56 19.27 -15.20 -14.73
C GLN A 56 18.01 -15.85 -15.36
N LYS A 57 18.14 -17.08 -15.89
CA LYS A 57 16.98 -17.86 -16.39
C LYS A 57 15.90 -18.05 -15.32
N THR A 58 16.29 -18.21 -14.04
CA THR A 58 15.33 -18.34 -12.94
C THR A 58 14.55 -17.05 -12.73
N PHE A 59 15.20 -15.89 -12.85
CA PHE A 59 14.52 -14.60 -12.83
C PHE A 59 13.45 -14.51 -13.89
N PHE A 60 13.80 -14.75 -15.16
CA PHE A 60 12.87 -14.64 -16.28
C PHE A 60 11.75 -15.69 -16.27
N ASN A 61 11.92 -16.81 -15.57
CA ASN A 61 10.84 -17.75 -15.31
C ASN A 61 9.77 -17.21 -14.35
N HIS A 62 10.11 -16.22 -13.49
CA HIS A 62 9.20 -15.59 -12.54
C HIS A 62 8.72 -14.22 -13.01
N PHE A 63 9.61 -13.43 -13.57
CA PHE A 63 9.38 -12.05 -13.97
C PHE A 63 9.86 -11.84 -15.41
N PRO A 64 8.97 -11.59 -16.37
CA PRO A 64 9.37 -11.37 -17.76
C PRO A 64 10.27 -10.12 -17.92
N THR A 65 10.18 -9.16 -17.01
CA THR A 65 10.98 -7.92 -17.01
C THR A 65 11.25 -7.45 -15.58
N LYS A 66 12.25 -6.57 -15.42
CA LYS A 66 12.49 -5.85 -14.16
C LYS A 66 11.28 -4.98 -13.76
N ASP A 67 10.57 -4.42 -14.75
CA ASP A 67 9.32 -3.68 -14.55
C ASP A 67 8.18 -4.53 -13.99
N ALA A 68 8.06 -5.80 -14.42
CA ALA A 68 7.07 -6.73 -13.88
C ALA A 68 7.32 -7.03 -12.39
N LEU A 69 8.59 -7.14 -12.00
CA LEU A 69 8.98 -7.26 -10.59
C LEU A 69 8.63 -6.00 -9.79
N LEU A 70 8.95 -4.80 -10.32
CA LEU A 70 8.58 -3.53 -9.67
C LEU A 70 7.06 -3.42 -9.52
N GLN A 71 6.29 -3.83 -10.52
CA GLN A 71 4.82 -3.85 -10.46
C GLN A 71 4.30 -4.76 -9.34
N GLU A 72 4.89 -5.94 -9.17
CA GLU A 72 4.50 -6.83 -8.07
C GLU A 72 4.86 -6.24 -6.70
N LEU A 73 6.02 -5.57 -6.57
CA LEU A 73 6.39 -4.86 -5.36
C LEU A 73 5.40 -3.72 -5.06
N ALA A 74 4.99 -2.95 -6.07
CA ALA A 74 3.99 -1.89 -5.93
C ALA A 74 2.64 -2.43 -5.45
N SER A 75 2.17 -3.55 -6.03
CA SER A 75 0.94 -4.21 -5.58
C SER A 75 1.03 -4.71 -4.13
N SER A 76 2.20 -5.17 -3.72
CA SER A 76 2.47 -5.59 -2.34
C SER A 76 2.43 -4.43 -1.35
N VAL A 77 2.89 -3.24 -1.77
CA VAL A 77 2.80 -2.00 -0.97
C VAL A 77 1.35 -1.61 -0.76
N VAL A 78 0.52 -1.63 -1.81
CA VAL A 78 -0.92 -1.35 -1.66
C VAL A 78 -1.59 -2.37 -0.73
N GLY A 79 -1.25 -3.66 -0.84
CA GLY A 79 -1.76 -4.68 0.08
C GLY A 79 -1.30 -4.48 1.53
N HIS A 80 -0.09 -3.96 1.76
CA HIS A 80 0.37 -3.56 3.10
C HIS A 80 -0.44 -2.36 3.63
N PHE A 81 -0.65 -1.37 2.81
CA PHE A 81 -1.47 -0.19 3.08
C PHE A 81 -2.90 -0.55 3.50
N GLU A 82 -3.56 -1.46 2.78
CA GLU A 82 -4.90 -1.96 3.12
C GLU A 82 -4.93 -2.63 4.50
N ARG A 83 -3.88 -3.40 4.85
CA ARG A 83 -3.77 -4.01 6.19
C ARG A 83 -3.59 -2.97 7.28
N LEU A 84 -2.69 -2.00 7.11
CA LEU A 84 -2.48 -0.92 8.08
C LEU A 84 -3.78 -0.17 8.36
N LEU A 85 -4.51 0.19 7.29
CA LEU A 85 -5.79 0.90 7.43
C LEU A 85 -6.84 0.05 8.15
N SER A 86 -6.94 -1.24 7.81
CA SER A 86 -7.82 -2.18 8.51
C SER A 86 -7.48 -2.33 9.99
N ASP A 87 -6.18 -2.35 10.33
CA ASP A 87 -5.74 -2.49 11.71
C ASP A 87 -6.00 -1.21 12.52
N GLU A 88 -5.85 -0.03 11.93
CA GLU A 88 -6.23 1.23 12.57
C GLU A 88 -7.75 1.32 12.80
N CYS A 89 -8.55 0.82 11.86
CA CYS A 89 -10.01 0.73 12.05
C CYS A 89 -10.42 -0.14 13.26
N LYS A 90 -9.64 -1.17 13.57
CA LYS A 90 -9.90 -2.04 14.75
C LYS A 90 -9.42 -1.43 16.07
N ARG A 91 -8.40 -0.55 16.03
CA ARG A 91 -7.78 0.06 17.22
C ARG A 91 -8.44 1.35 17.66
N SER A 92 -9.10 2.04 16.74
CA SER A 92 -9.56 3.42 16.94
C SER A 92 -11.07 3.55 16.76
N ASP A 93 -11.71 4.31 17.64
CA ASP A 93 -13.17 4.45 17.69
C ASP A 93 -13.70 5.65 16.90
N SER A 94 -12.83 6.55 16.41
CA SER A 94 -13.23 7.73 15.63
C SER A 94 -12.54 7.80 14.28
N LEU A 95 -13.17 8.47 13.31
CA LEU A 95 -12.58 8.74 12.00
C LEU A 95 -11.25 9.49 12.14
N GLU A 96 -11.20 10.49 13.04
CA GLU A 96 -9.99 11.28 13.31
C GLU A 96 -8.81 10.41 13.74
N ALA A 97 -9.02 9.52 14.72
CA ALA A 97 -7.98 8.64 15.24
C ALA A 97 -7.53 7.63 14.18
N ARG A 98 -8.45 7.10 13.36
CA ARG A 98 -8.14 6.16 12.27
C ARG A 98 -7.32 6.80 11.17
N LEU A 99 -7.78 7.93 10.64
CA LEU A 99 -7.05 8.65 9.58
C LEU A 99 -5.72 9.19 10.12
N GLY A 100 -5.70 9.74 11.32
CA GLY A 100 -4.50 10.27 11.97
C GLY A 100 -3.44 9.20 12.20
N GLY A 101 -3.81 8.06 12.78
CA GLY A 101 -2.93 6.92 13.01
C GLY A 101 -2.38 6.36 11.69
N PHE A 102 -3.27 6.08 10.74
CA PHE A 102 -2.90 5.54 9.44
C PHE A 102 -1.98 6.50 8.65
N PHE A 103 -2.32 7.79 8.53
CA PHE A 103 -1.51 8.76 7.78
C PHE A 103 -0.14 8.97 8.42
N SER A 104 -0.06 8.93 9.76
CA SER A 104 1.21 9.02 10.47
C SER A 104 2.11 7.81 10.20
N LEU A 105 1.56 6.59 10.26
CA LEU A 105 2.30 5.36 9.97
C LEU A 105 2.83 5.34 8.53
N VAL A 106 1.94 5.59 7.57
CA VAL A 106 2.30 5.59 6.14
C VAL A 106 3.30 6.69 5.82
N GLY A 107 3.12 7.89 6.36
CA GLY A 107 4.05 9.00 6.18
C GLY A 107 5.46 8.64 6.66
N SER A 108 5.58 8.03 7.85
CA SER A 108 6.85 7.58 8.40
C SER A 108 7.50 6.48 7.56
N GLU A 109 6.73 5.49 7.12
CA GLU A 109 7.25 4.40 6.27
C GLU A 109 7.76 4.90 4.92
N ILE A 110 7.02 5.82 4.28
CA ILE A 110 7.41 6.43 3.00
C ILE A 110 8.71 7.22 3.16
N GLU A 111 8.88 7.96 4.25
CA GLU A 111 10.09 8.73 4.50
C GLU A 111 11.31 7.86 4.78
N VAL A 112 11.15 6.80 5.57
CA VAL A 112 12.23 5.83 5.87
C VAL A 112 12.68 5.09 4.61
N THR A 113 11.76 4.78 3.70
CA THR A 113 12.05 4.05 2.46
C THR A 113 12.02 4.96 1.22
N ARG A 114 12.42 6.22 1.36
CA ARG A 114 12.21 7.31 0.40
C ARG A 114 12.57 6.95 -1.05
N VAL A 115 13.73 6.32 -1.27
CA VAL A 115 14.21 5.98 -2.63
C VAL A 115 13.24 4.99 -3.28
N LEU A 116 12.99 3.85 -2.65
CA LEU A 116 12.08 2.82 -3.15
C LEU A 116 10.64 3.33 -3.23
N SER A 117 10.19 4.11 -2.23
CA SER A 117 8.84 4.67 -2.21
C SER A 117 8.57 5.56 -3.41
N ARG A 118 9.55 6.39 -3.83
CA ARG A 118 9.43 7.21 -5.04
C ARG A 118 9.24 6.35 -6.28
N ASP A 119 10.07 5.34 -6.49
CA ASP A 119 9.98 4.45 -7.65
C ASP A 119 8.63 3.72 -7.70
N LEU A 120 8.19 3.17 -6.57
CA LEU A 120 6.92 2.45 -6.48
C LEU A 120 5.70 3.35 -6.69
N LEU A 121 5.68 4.54 -6.05
CA LEU A 121 4.58 5.49 -6.19
C LEU A 121 4.52 6.09 -7.59
N HIS A 122 5.67 6.43 -8.19
CA HIS A 122 5.72 6.82 -9.60
C HIS A 122 5.14 5.74 -10.52
N ARG A 123 5.46 4.47 -10.24
CA ARG A 123 4.92 3.35 -11.02
C ARG A 123 3.41 3.23 -10.89
N ILE A 124 2.87 3.33 -9.67
CA ILE A 124 1.42 3.27 -9.43
C ILE A 124 0.70 4.41 -10.18
N ILE A 125 1.20 5.64 -10.03
CA ILE A 125 0.55 6.83 -10.58
C ILE A 125 0.64 6.87 -12.12
N ARG A 126 1.83 6.64 -12.70
CA ARG A 126 1.99 6.62 -14.16
C ARG A 126 1.23 5.46 -14.81
N GLY A 127 1.21 4.29 -14.16
CA GLY A 127 0.46 3.14 -14.64
C GLY A 127 -1.05 3.36 -14.66
N SER A 128 -1.58 4.29 -13.86
CA SER A 128 -3.00 4.66 -13.89
C SER A 128 -3.37 5.49 -15.12
N ALA A 129 -2.49 6.39 -15.56
CA ALA A 129 -2.73 7.27 -16.72
C ALA A 129 -2.81 6.50 -18.04
N SER A 130 -2.15 5.34 -18.15
CA SER A 130 -2.14 4.51 -19.36
C SER A 130 -3.19 3.39 -19.38
N GLY A 131 -4.16 3.40 -18.47
CA GLY A 131 -5.20 2.37 -18.38
C GLY A 131 -4.72 1.00 -17.89
N GLY A 132 -3.47 0.91 -17.42
CA GLY A 132 -2.83 -0.32 -16.96
C GLY A 132 -3.14 -0.69 -15.51
N THR A 133 -2.28 -1.54 -14.95
CA THR A 133 -2.39 -2.07 -13.58
C THR A 133 -2.36 -1.00 -12.48
N GLY A 134 -1.74 0.15 -12.72
CA GLY A 134 -1.75 1.30 -11.79
C GLY A 134 -3.15 1.82 -11.49
N ASN A 135 -4.08 1.73 -12.46
CA ASN A 135 -5.49 2.06 -12.22
C ASN A 135 -6.16 1.08 -11.24
N GLN A 136 -5.73 -0.19 -11.23
CA GLN A 136 -6.20 -1.18 -10.26
C GLN A 136 -5.72 -0.84 -8.84
N GLU A 137 -4.45 -0.45 -8.67
CA GLU A 137 -3.88 -0.10 -7.38
C GLU A 137 -4.57 1.14 -6.78
N LEU A 138 -4.80 2.19 -7.57
CA LEU A 138 -5.54 3.37 -7.11
C LEU A 138 -6.99 3.05 -6.75
N ARG A 139 -7.66 2.15 -7.51
CA ARG A 139 -9.01 1.69 -7.13
C ARG A 139 -9.01 0.95 -5.79
N ARG A 140 -7.99 0.13 -5.51
CA ARG A 140 -7.85 -0.56 -4.21
C ARG A 140 -7.68 0.43 -3.06
N VAL A 141 -6.83 1.45 -3.24
CA VAL A 141 -6.66 2.53 -2.24
C VAL A 141 -7.98 3.25 -1.99
N ARG A 142 -8.71 3.64 -3.05
CA ARG A 142 -10.03 4.25 -2.93
C ARG A 142 -11.02 3.35 -2.20
N GLN A 143 -11.08 2.07 -2.55
CA GLN A 143 -11.98 1.11 -1.91
C GLN A 143 -11.66 0.91 -0.43
N ALA A 144 -10.39 0.94 -0.05
CA ALA A 144 -9.99 0.87 1.35
C ALA A 144 -10.50 2.08 2.14
N PHE A 145 -10.34 3.30 1.64
CA PHE A 145 -10.90 4.50 2.28
C PHE A 145 -12.42 4.51 2.30
N ARG A 146 -13.07 4.00 1.23
CA ARG A 146 -14.52 3.82 1.22
C ARG A 146 -15.01 2.98 2.40
N GLY A 147 -14.30 1.89 2.71
CA GLY A 147 -14.61 1.05 3.87
C GLY A 147 -14.53 1.82 5.20
N VAL A 148 -13.49 2.66 5.36
CA VAL A 148 -13.32 3.49 6.57
C VAL A 148 -14.45 4.50 6.74
N VAL A 149 -14.83 5.17 5.66
CA VAL A 149 -15.92 6.16 5.67
C VAL A 149 -17.27 5.49 5.92
N ALA A 150 -17.52 4.32 5.31
CA ALA A 150 -18.76 3.56 5.53
C ALA A 150 -18.91 3.14 7.01
N ASP A 151 -17.87 2.59 7.61
CA ASP A 151 -17.85 2.22 9.02
C ASP A 151 -18.01 3.45 9.94
N GLY A 152 -17.43 4.59 9.58
CA GLY A 152 -17.64 5.87 10.29
C GLY A 152 -19.09 6.35 10.23
N ARG A 153 -19.78 6.14 9.11
CA ARG A 153 -21.23 6.42 9.02
C ARG A 153 -22.06 5.50 9.92
N GLU A 154 -21.77 4.21 9.92
CA GLU A 154 -22.47 3.24 10.77
C GLU A 154 -22.32 3.55 12.26
N ARG A 155 -21.17 4.10 12.65
CA ARG A 155 -20.88 4.55 14.04
C ARG A 155 -21.41 5.94 14.36
N GLY A 156 -21.78 6.73 13.36
CA GLY A 156 -22.28 8.09 13.53
C GLY A 156 -21.20 9.16 13.72
N ASP A 157 -19.92 8.85 13.42
CA ASP A 157 -18.81 9.82 13.44
C ASP A 157 -18.51 10.44 12.05
N VAL A 158 -19.22 9.98 11.01
CA VAL A 158 -19.23 10.58 9.67
C VAL A 158 -20.66 11.02 9.31
N GLY A 159 -20.81 12.25 8.84
CA GLY A 159 -22.07 12.80 8.36
C GLY A 159 -22.56 12.11 7.07
N VAL A 160 -23.86 12.22 6.80
CA VAL A 160 -24.52 11.62 5.64
C VAL A 160 -24.97 12.67 4.61
N ASP A 161 -24.51 13.90 4.74
CA ASP A 161 -24.87 15.03 3.86
C ASP A 161 -24.39 14.89 2.42
N LEU A 162 -23.32 14.10 2.22
CA LEU A 162 -22.75 13.75 0.91
C LEU A 162 -22.91 12.27 0.66
N GLU A 163 -22.93 11.85 -0.59
CA GLU A 163 -22.89 10.43 -0.95
C GLU A 163 -21.59 9.77 -0.46
N LEU A 164 -21.66 8.49 -0.09
CA LEU A 164 -20.53 7.72 0.42
C LEU A 164 -19.36 7.73 -0.56
N GLU A 165 -19.63 7.58 -1.85
CA GLU A 165 -18.62 7.57 -2.90
C GLU A 165 -17.88 8.91 -2.99
N VAL A 166 -18.61 10.03 -2.86
CA VAL A 166 -18.02 11.38 -2.85
C VAL A 166 -17.10 11.57 -1.64
N GLN A 167 -17.54 11.15 -0.46
CA GLN A 167 -16.70 11.23 0.76
C GLN A 167 -15.44 10.37 0.64
N ALA A 168 -15.57 9.15 0.11
CA ALA A 168 -14.44 8.25 -0.14
C ALA A 168 -13.45 8.84 -1.15
N ASP A 169 -13.96 9.46 -2.21
CA ASP A 169 -13.15 10.13 -3.22
C ASP A 169 -12.39 11.34 -2.67
N LEU A 170 -13.02 12.11 -1.78
CA LEU A 170 -12.37 13.23 -1.10
C LEU A 170 -11.21 12.76 -0.22
N VAL A 171 -11.40 11.69 0.57
CA VAL A 171 -10.35 11.14 1.43
C VAL A 171 -9.21 10.57 0.59
N ALA A 172 -9.51 9.73 -0.40
CA ALA A 172 -8.51 9.13 -1.28
C ALA A 172 -7.76 10.20 -2.10
N GLY A 173 -8.50 11.17 -2.66
CA GLY A 173 -7.93 12.26 -3.45
C GLY A 173 -7.01 13.17 -2.65
N ALA A 174 -7.39 13.53 -1.43
CA ALA A 174 -6.54 14.32 -0.55
C ALA A 174 -5.24 13.57 -0.17
N PHE A 175 -5.34 12.30 0.20
CA PHE A 175 -4.18 11.46 0.46
C PHE A 175 -3.24 11.39 -0.76
N ILE A 176 -3.78 11.03 -1.93
CA ILE A 176 -3.02 10.92 -3.18
C ILE A 176 -2.39 12.27 -3.54
N GLY A 177 -3.12 13.38 -3.38
CA GLY A 177 -2.64 14.73 -3.66
C GLY A 177 -1.43 15.12 -2.82
N VAL A 178 -1.44 14.82 -1.52
CA VAL A 178 -0.29 15.05 -0.61
C VAL A 178 0.92 14.20 -1.02
N VAL A 179 0.70 12.93 -1.36
CA VAL A 179 1.76 12.03 -1.83
C VAL A 179 2.34 12.51 -3.18
N LEU A 180 1.49 12.96 -4.10
CA LEU A 180 1.93 13.54 -5.38
C LEU A 180 2.80 14.78 -5.18
N GLN A 181 2.41 15.66 -4.27
CA GLN A 181 3.21 16.86 -3.97
C GLN A 181 4.58 16.47 -3.43
N TRP A 182 4.65 15.50 -2.52
CA TRP A 182 5.91 14.97 -2.01
C TRP A 182 6.80 14.36 -3.11
N LEU A 183 6.20 13.68 -4.11
CA LEU A 183 6.95 13.13 -5.24
C LEU A 183 7.59 14.23 -6.09
N ASN A 184 6.92 15.37 -6.24
CA ASN A 184 7.31 16.45 -7.14
C ASN A 184 8.19 17.51 -6.45
N GLU A 185 8.11 17.67 -5.12
CA GLU A 185 8.79 18.74 -4.39
C GLU A 185 9.86 18.19 -3.44
N PRO A 186 11.14 18.46 -3.68
CA PRO A 186 12.20 18.12 -2.74
C PRO A 186 12.02 18.86 -1.40
N GLY A 187 12.10 18.13 -0.28
CA GLY A 187 11.95 18.72 1.05
C GLY A 187 10.50 18.88 1.53
N TYR A 188 9.52 18.48 0.73
CA TYR A 188 8.10 18.53 1.16
C TYR A 188 7.89 17.72 2.45
N PRO A 189 7.29 18.30 3.50
CA PRO A 189 7.17 17.67 4.82
C PRO A 189 5.98 16.69 4.87
N LEU A 190 6.15 15.52 4.25
CA LEU A 190 5.09 14.55 4.02
C LEU A 190 4.31 14.18 5.29
N ALA A 191 5.02 13.76 6.34
CA ALA A 191 4.38 13.30 7.57
C ALA A 191 3.54 14.41 8.25
N GLY A 192 4.04 15.64 8.24
CA GLY A 192 3.31 16.83 8.75
C GLY A 192 2.04 17.10 7.94
N ARG A 193 2.17 17.10 6.60
CA ARG A 193 1.05 17.37 5.70
C ARG A 193 -0.01 16.29 5.73
N LEU A 194 0.39 15.02 5.81
CA LEU A 194 -0.57 13.92 5.98
C LEU A 194 -1.37 14.07 7.29
N ARG A 195 -0.72 14.41 8.39
CA ARG A 195 -1.40 14.62 9.68
C ARG A 195 -2.38 15.79 9.62
N GLU A 196 -1.98 16.94 9.07
CA GLU A 196 -2.88 18.10 8.88
C GLU A 196 -4.07 17.72 8.00
N THR A 197 -3.85 16.96 6.94
CA THR A 197 -4.89 16.48 6.03
C THR A 197 -5.85 15.53 6.74
N ALA A 198 -5.37 14.61 7.58
CA ALA A 198 -6.22 13.71 8.36
C ALA A 198 -7.15 14.48 9.28
N ASN A 199 -6.63 15.47 10.03
CA ASN A 199 -7.40 16.30 10.94
C ASN A 199 -8.47 17.12 10.19
N PHE A 200 -8.09 17.72 9.07
CA PHE A 200 -9.02 18.46 8.23
C PHE A 200 -10.16 17.58 7.70
N LEU A 201 -9.83 16.40 7.16
CA LEU A 201 -10.83 15.46 6.62
C LEU A 201 -11.78 14.97 7.71
N ALA A 202 -11.27 14.63 8.89
CA ALA A 202 -12.09 14.20 10.01
C ALA A 202 -13.08 15.30 10.44
N ALA A 203 -12.60 16.54 10.55
CA ALA A 203 -13.45 17.68 10.88
C ALA A 203 -14.49 17.99 9.78
N ALA A 204 -14.09 17.92 8.50
CA ALA A 204 -14.96 18.21 7.36
C ALA A 204 -16.06 17.15 7.16
N LEU A 205 -15.77 15.89 7.50
CA LEU A 205 -16.70 14.78 7.38
C LEU A 205 -17.52 14.51 8.64
N ALA A 206 -17.24 15.21 9.75
CA ALA A 206 -18.01 15.08 10.98
C ALA A 206 -19.50 15.40 10.77
N PRO A 207 -20.41 14.73 11.49
CA PRO A 207 -21.84 15.03 11.42
C PRO A 207 -22.11 16.50 11.76
N ARG A 208 -22.88 17.18 10.94
CA ARG A 208 -23.32 18.53 11.24
C ARG A 208 -24.25 18.48 12.46
N ARG A 209 -23.89 19.18 13.52
CA ARG A 209 -24.81 19.38 14.64
C ARG A 209 -26.02 20.11 14.09
N ALA A 210 -27.22 19.55 14.29
CA ALA A 210 -28.45 20.25 14.01
C ALA A 210 -28.42 21.60 14.77
N PRO A 211 -28.79 22.71 14.12
CA PRO A 211 -28.92 23.99 14.84
C PRO A 211 -29.87 23.76 16.02
N GLY A 212 -29.37 23.98 17.22
CA GLY A 212 -30.16 23.81 18.44
C GLY A 212 -31.50 24.55 18.27
N ARG A 213 -32.62 23.86 18.41
CA ARG A 213 -33.92 24.51 18.55
C ARG A 213 -33.81 25.36 19.82
N GLY A 214 -33.63 26.65 19.62
CA GLY A 214 -33.72 27.60 20.70
C GLY A 214 -35.11 27.48 21.35
N THR A 215 -35.13 27.12 22.59
CA THR A 215 -36.30 27.21 23.46
C THR A 215 -36.50 28.63 23.89
#